data_ec256316a7b4519b109bc678f73bd3d6
#
_entry.id   ec256316a7b4519b109bc678f73bd3d6
#
_cell.length_a   1.000
_cell.length_b   1.000
_cell.length_c   1.000
_cell.angle_alpha   90.00
_cell.angle_beta   90.00
_cell.angle_gamma   90.00
#
_symmetry.space_group_name_H-M   'P 1'
#
loop_
_entity.id
_entity.type
_entity.pdbx_description
1 polymer ?
#
loop_
_entity_poly.entity_id
_entity_poly.type
_entity_poly.pdbx_seq_one_letter_code
_entity_poly.pdbx_strand_id
1 'polypeptide(L)'
;MSASDNSRRAAAFAVLRWIRTKDFVSDLLPDGPDRAFVQDLVYTVVRRLRPLRHVLGVLVPKWPKGELEALLYVGGAQVLYMPEIPDFAAVGETVKAAKACENPSIPRVVNGVLRNLVRRREEFERMIAAAPLAERESFPDELVRRWTARYGEEGAERLCVWHNTPAETFLARRDGSFVALERGRKVSDVEGYAEGAFIVQDPGTALAVRLLDPKPGERVLDACAAPGGKTVQIAWRGADVTACEVNPARRRRLEENLKRLKLENVAVVGSLERTGTDPQAPGKELFDKVLVDAPCSNTGVLRRRPDARWNWNAERLAAATRLQAEILDRAAPLVAPGGTLVYATCSNEPEENARQVDAFLARHPEFSLVSSEELVPHVAGCDGAFAAALARGAEAK
;
A
#
# COMPACT_ATOMS: atom_id res chain seq x y z
N MET A 1 -30.89 -11.69 -9.91
CA MET A 1 -30.42 -10.32 -10.17
C MET A 1 -28.93 -10.30 -9.90
N SER A 2 -28.10 -10.06 -10.93
CA SER A 2 -26.65 -10.11 -10.82
C SER A 2 -26.13 -8.95 -9.96
N ALA A 3 -24.99 -9.15 -9.28
CA ALA A 3 -24.32 -8.14 -8.45
C ALA A 3 -23.89 -6.89 -9.25
N SER A 4 -24.06 -6.89 -10.56
CA SER A 4 -23.69 -5.82 -11.48
C SER A 4 -24.68 -4.64 -11.53
N ASP A 5 -25.89 -4.74 -10.94
CA ASP A 5 -26.92 -3.73 -11.16
C ASP A 5 -26.83 -2.47 -10.28
N ASN A 6 -25.98 -2.43 -9.25
CA ASN A 6 -25.79 -1.21 -8.45
C ASN A 6 -24.42 -1.15 -7.78
N SER A 7 -23.53 -0.31 -8.31
CA SER A 7 -22.17 -0.09 -7.81
C SER A 7 -22.15 0.32 -6.33
N ARG A 8 -23.19 1.04 -5.81
CA ARG A 8 -23.31 1.44 -4.40
C ARG A 8 -23.57 0.24 -3.50
N ARG A 9 -24.33 -0.75 -3.98
CA ARG A 9 -24.54 -2.00 -3.27
C ARG A 9 -23.25 -2.82 -3.18
N ALA A 10 -22.52 -2.91 -4.29
CA ALA A 10 -21.22 -3.57 -4.33
C ALA A 10 -20.23 -2.92 -3.37
N ALA A 11 -20.18 -1.57 -3.36
CA ALA A 11 -19.34 -0.81 -2.43
C ALA A 11 -19.76 -1.04 -0.98
N ALA A 12 -21.06 -0.99 -0.65
CA ALA A 12 -21.56 -1.26 0.70
C ALA A 12 -21.21 -2.67 1.18
N PHE A 13 -21.28 -3.67 0.30
CA PHE A 13 -20.88 -5.03 0.62
C PHE A 13 -19.37 -5.15 0.90
N ALA A 14 -18.53 -4.52 0.08
CA ALA A 14 -17.08 -4.47 0.30
C ALA A 14 -16.74 -3.76 1.61
N VAL A 15 -17.37 -2.61 1.91
CA VAL A 15 -17.20 -1.87 3.17
C VAL A 15 -17.63 -2.74 4.37
N LEU A 16 -18.76 -3.42 4.27
CA LEU A 16 -19.26 -4.31 5.34
C LEU A 16 -18.28 -5.46 5.62
N ARG A 17 -17.77 -6.10 4.58
CA ARG A 17 -16.75 -7.14 4.72
C ARG A 17 -15.49 -6.57 5.38
N TRP A 18 -14.98 -5.45 4.88
CA TRP A 18 -13.81 -4.80 5.45
C TRP A 18 -13.97 -4.44 6.93
N ILE A 19 -15.11 -3.89 7.34
CA ILE A 19 -15.40 -3.60 8.75
C ILE A 19 -15.29 -4.86 9.62
N ARG A 20 -15.74 -6.01 9.10
CA ARG A 20 -15.77 -7.29 9.82
C ARG A 20 -14.42 -8.01 9.86
N THR A 21 -13.72 -8.06 8.71
CA THR A 21 -12.52 -8.91 8.54
C THR A 21 -11.22 -8.14 8.70
N LYS A 22 -11.23 -6.84 8.40
CA LYS A 22 -10.02 -6.00 8.29
C LYS A 22 -9.03 -6.50 7.24
N ASP A 23 -9.49 -7.32 6.29
CA ASP A 23 -8.71 -7.73 5.13
C ASP A 23 -8.34 -6.52 4.26
N PHE A 24 -7.38 -6.70 3.35
CA PHE A 24 -7.04 -5.64 2.41
C PHE A 24 -8.24 -5.34 1.49
N VAL A 25 -8.57 -4.06 1.37
CA VAL A 25 -9.70 -3.61 0.53
C VAL A 25 -9.56 -4.10 -0.91
N SER A 26 -8.34 -4.13 -1.45
CA SER A 26 -8.06 -4.64 -2.81
C SER A 26 -8.60 -6.05 -3.06
N ASP A 27 -8.60 -6.89 -2.03
CA ASP A 27 -9.01 -8.30 -2.11
C ASP A 27 -10.53 -8.49 -1.92
N LEU A 28 -11.22 -7.41 -1.52
CA LEU A 28 -12.66 -7.37 -1.28
C LEU A 28 -13.45 -6.73 -2.42
N LEU A 29 -12.75 -6.09 -3.38
CA LEU A 29 -13.40 -5.42 -4.50
C LEU A 29 -13.92 -6.43 -5.52
N PRO A 30 -15.17 -6.28 -6.00
CA PRO A 30 -15.71 -7.14 -7.03
C PRO A 30 -15.04 -6.87 -8.38
N ASP A 31 -15.00 -7.88 -9.23
CA ASP A 31 -14.68 -7.70 -10.64
C ASP A 31 -15.93 -7.18 -11.40
N GLY A 32 -15.69 -6.40 -12.45
CA GLY A 32 -16.76 -5.88 -13.27
C GLY A 32 -16.46 -4.51 -13.90
N PRO A 33 -17.34 -4.01 -14.75
CA PRO A 33 -17.14 -2.75 -15.49
C PRO A 33 -17.03 -1.54 -14.57
N ASP A 34 -17.71 -1.54 -13.42
CA ASP A 34 -17.72 -0.44 -12.45
C ASP A 34 -16.66 -0.57 -11.37
N ARG A 35 -15.72 -1.53 -11.48
CA ARG A 35 -14.70 -1.79 -10.47
C ARG A 35 -13.96 -0.52 -10.02
N ALA A 36 -13.58 0.34 -10.96
CA ALA A 36 -12.85 1.58 -10.66
C ALA A 36 -13.67 2.52 -9.77
N PHE A 37 -14.94 2.70 -10.08
CA PHE A 37 -15.86 3.52 -9.29
C PHE A 37 -16.12 2.91 -7.90
N VAL A 38 -16.36 1.59 -7.84
CA VAL A 38 -16.55 0.88 -6.55
C VAL A 38 -15.30 1.02 -5.69
N GLN A 39 -14.12 0.87 -6.28
CA GLN A 39 -12.83 1.05 -5.58
C GLN A 39 -12.68 2.46 -5.03
N ASP A 40 -12.95 3.49 -5.84
CA ASP A 40 -12.82 4.88 -5.41
C ASP A 40 -13.77 5.19 -4.25
N LEU A 41 -15.02 4.72 -4.34
CA LEU A 41 -16.01 4.88 -3.31
C LEU A 41 -15.64 4.16 -2.00
N VAL A 42 -15.20 2.91 -2.07
CA VAL A 42 -14.76 2.14 -0.89
C VAL A 42 -13.52 2.78 -0.26
N TYR A 43 -12.54 3.19 -1.07
CA TYR A 43 -11.35 3.85 -0.57
C TYR A 43 -11.66 5.21 0.06
N THR A 44 -12.65 5.95 -0.46
CA THR A 44 -13.12 7.19 0.14
C THR A 44 -13.75 6.94 1.52
N VAL A 45 -14.57 5.92 1.67
CA VAL A 45 -15.11 5.51 2.98
C VAL A 45 -13.99 5.16 3.95
N VAL A 46 -13.02 4.35 3.52
CA VAL A 46 -11.90 3.90 4.38
C VAL A 46 -11.00 5.07 4.79
N ARG A 47 -10.72 6.01 3.88
CA ARG A 47 -9.95 7.24 4.15
C ARG A 47 -10.66 8.17 5.10
N ARG A 48 -11.99 8.25 5.06
CA ARG A 48 -12.80 9.24 5.78
C ARG A 48 -13.70 8.61 6.84
N LEU A 49 -13.33 7.44 7.34
CA LEU A 49 -14.16 6.64 8.25
C LEU A 49 -14.56 7.41 9.53
N ARG A 50 -13.60 8.08 10.18
CA ARG A 50 -13.85 8.79 11.46
C ARG A 50 -14.76 10.00 11.29
N PRO A 51 -14.48 10.96 10.39
CA PRO A 51 -15.39 12.08 10.17
C PRO A 51 -16.76 11.65 9.65
N LEU A 52 -16.84 10.63 8.79
CA LEU A 52 -18.13 10.04 8.40
C LEU A 52 -18.89 9.49 9.60
N ARG A 53 -18.22 8.72 10.45
CA ARG A 53 -18.81 8.17 11.67
C ARG A 53 -19.30 9.26 12.62
N HIS A 54 -18.52 10.33 12.77
CA HIS A 54 -18.82 11.47 13.63
C HIS A 54 -20.11 12.19 13.18
N VAL A 55 -20.15 12.67 11.94
CA VAL A 55 -21.30 13.46 11.46
C VAL A 55 -22.56 12.63 11.25
N LEU A 56 -22.43 11.41 10.73
CA LEU A 56 -23.58 10.50 10.57
C LEU A 56 -24.13 10.08 11.92
N GLY A 57 -23.27 9.97 12.96
CA GLY A 57 -23.67 9.66 14.34
C GLY A 57 -24.58 10.71 14.96
N VAL A 58 -24.48 11.98 14.53
CA VAL A 58 -25.39 13.06 14.94
C VAL A 58 -26.80 12.86 14.36
N LEU A 59 -26.89 12.22 13.19
CA LEU A 59 -28.15 12.04 12.46
C LEU A 59 -28.91 10.77 12.82
N VAL A 60 -28.29 9.86 13.58
CA VAL A 60 -28.91 8.60 14.00
C VAL A 60 -28.84 8.46 15.53
N PRO A 61 -29.96 8.22 16.23
CA PRO A 61 -29.97 8.13 17.70
C PRO A 61 -29.13 6.99 18.27
N LYS A 62 -29.08 5.89 17.53
CA LYS A 62 -28.25 4.72 17.84
C LYS A 62 -27.55 4.26 16.57
N TRP A 63 -26.23 4.13 16.65
CA TRP A 63 -25.45 3.70 15.49
C TRP A 63 -25.84 2.29 15.05
N PRO A 64 -26.20 2.13 13.77
CA PRO A 64 -26.56 0.83 13.23
C PRO A 64 -25.35 -0.06 13.02
N LYS A 65 -25.59 -1.35 12.83
CA LYS A 65 -24.61 -2.34 12.39
C LYS A 65 -25.06 -2.99 11.08
N GLY A 66 -24.12 -3.58 10.36
CA GLY A 66 -24.42 -4.35 9.17
C GLY A 66 -24.70 -3.50 7.93
N GLU A 67 -25.67 -3.90 7.10
CA GLU A 67 -25.94 -3.28 5.81
C GLU A 67 -26.29 -1.79 5.92
N LEU A 68 -27.07 -1.40 6.90
CA LEU A 68 -27.43 0.00 7.12
C LEU A 68 -26.20 0.85 7.43
N GLU A 69 -25.29 0.37 8.28
CA GLU A 69 -24.03 1.05 8.57
C GLU A 69 -23.21 1.29 7.29
N ALA A 70 -23.02 0.24 6.50
CA ALA A 70 -22.23 0.32 5.26
C ALA A 70 -22.87 1.26 4.23
N LEU A 71 -24.20 1.21 4.09
CA LEU A 71 -24.93 2.11 3.17
C LEU A 71 -24.85 3.58 3.62
N LEU A 72 -24.90 3.85 4.92
CA LEU A 72 -24.73 5.21 5.45
C LEU A 72 -23.31 5.73 5.16
N TYR A 73 -22.27 4.91 5.36
CA TYR A 73 -20.91 5.31 4.98
C TYR A 73 -20.77 5.58 3.48
N VAL A 74 -21.30 4.68 2.64
CA VAL A 74 -21.24 4.82 1.18
C VAL A 74 -22.00 6.08 0.71
N GLY A 75 -23.19 6.33 1.24
CA GLY A 75 -23.96 7.53 0.91
C GLY A 75 -23.30 8.81 1.44
N GLY A 76 -22.84 8.78 2.69
CA GLY A 76 -22.15 9.92 3.32
C GLY A 76 -20.85 10.29 2.61
N ALA A 77 -20.07 9.30 2.18
CA ALA A 77 -18.84 9.53 1.43
C ALA A 77 -19.08 10.25 0.11
N GLN A 78 -20.12 9.85 -0.63
CA GLN A 78 -20.50 10.54 -1.88
C GLN A 78 -20.90 12.00 -1.61
N VAL A 79 -21.73 12.24 -0.59
CA VAL A 79 -22.22 13.58 -0.27
C VAL A 79 -21.09 14.52 0.17
N LEU A 80 -20.15 14.06 0.99
CA LEU A 80 -19.15 14.93 1.62
C LEU A 80 -17.81 15.00 0.89
N TYR A 81 -17.44 13.95 0.15
CA TYR A 81 -16.07 13.79 -0.36
C TYR A 81 -15.95 13.45 -1.84
N MET A 82 -17.08 13.36 -2.58
CA MET A 82 -17.08 13.06 -4.02
C MET A 82 -17.90 14.13 -4.76
N PRO A 83 -17.36 15.35 -4.90
CA PRO A 83 -18.09 16.50 -5.44
C PRO A 83 -18.53 16.33 -6.90
N GLU A 84 -17.92 15.39 -7.64
CA GLU A 84 -18.30 15.02 -8.99
C GLU A 84 -19.64 14.26 -9.05
N ILE A 85 -20.15 13.76 -7.91
CA ILE A 85 -21.41 13.06 -7.82
C ILE A 85 -22.49 14.04 -7.34
N PRO A 86 -23.51 14.34 -8.17
CA PRO A 86 -24.61 15.20 -7.72
C PRO A 86 -25.38 14.61 -6.52
N ASP A 87 -25.83 15.45 -5.61
CA ASP A 87 -26.50 15.06 -4.38
C ASP A 87 -27.72 14.16 -4.61
N PHE A 88 -28.52 14.46 -5.63
CA PHE A 88 -29.68 13.63 -5.97
C PHE A 88 -29.28 12.20 -6.37
N ALA A 89 -28.13 12.06 -7.07
CA ALA A 89 -27.60 10.77 -7.48
C ALA A 89 -26.99 10.03 -6.28
N ALA A 90 -26.21 10.73 -5.43
CA ALA A 90 -25.65 10.16 -4.20
C ALA A 90 -26.75 9.58 -3.30
N VAL A 91 -27.81 10.35 -3.06
CA VAL A 91 -28.96 9.90 -2.24
C VAL A 91 -29.77 8.85 -2.97
N GLY A 92 -30.19 9.11 -4.21
CA GLY A 92 -31.12 8.23 -4.95
C GLY A 92 -30.55 6.85 -5.22
N GLU A 93 -29.31 6.75 -5.71
CA GLU A 93 -28.68 5.45 -5.99
C GLU A 93 -28.32 4.67 -4.71
N THR A 94 -28.00 5.36 -3.62
CA THR A 94 -27.78 4.68 -2.33
C THR A 94 -29.11 4.14 -1.76
N VAL A 95 -30.21 4.89 -1.88
CA VAL A 95 -31.55 4.41 -1.52
C VAL A 95 -31.99 3.24 -2.40
N LYS A 96 -31.69 3.28 -3.70
CA LYS A 96 -31.95 2.16 -4.63
C LYS A 96 -31.18 0.91 -4.21
N ALA A 97 -29.89 1.05 -3.84
CA ALA A 97 -29.11 -0.04 -3.28
C ALA A 97 -29.73 -0.61 -2.00
N ALA A 98 -30.23 0.26 -1.13
CA ALA A 98 -30.87 -0.12 0.13
C ALA A 98 -32.16 -0.93 -0.05
N LYS A 99 -32.90 -0.78 -1.17
CA LYS A 99 -34.11 -1.55 -1.46
C LYS A 99 -33.86 -3.05 -1.63
N ALA A 100 -32.62 -3.45 -1.85
CA ALA A 100 -32.25 -4.85 -1.96
C ALA A 100 -31.89 -5.51 -0.60
N CYS A 101 -31.94 -4.74 0.51
CA CYS A 101 -31.77 -5.27 1.86
C CYS A 101 -33.04 -5.99 2.32
N GLU A 102 -32.88 -7.03 3.17
CA GLU A 102 -34.01 -7.78 3.69
C GLU A 102 -34.93 -6.93 4.57
N ASN A 103 -34.38 -5.99 5.34
CA ASN A 103 -35.15 -5.12 6.20
C ASN A 103 -35.76 -3.94 5.42
N PRO A 104 -37.10 -3.87 5.27
CA PRO A 104 -37.79 -2.86 4.45
C PRO A 104 -37.72 -1.44 5.02
N SER A 105 -37.27 -1.26 6.26
CA SER A 105 -37.10 0.06 6.87
C SER A 105 -35.80 0.75 6.43
N ILE A 106 -34.78 0.01 5.99
CA ILE A 106 -33.45 0.53 5.64
C ILE A 106 -33.52 1.65 4.57
N PRO A 107 -34.25 1.51 3.46
CA PRO A 107 -34.33 2.57 2.44
C PRO A 107 -34.85 3.90 2.99
N ARG A 108 -35.85 3.83 3.87
CA ARG A 108 -36.43 5.03 4.51
C ARG A 108 -35.41 5.72 5.43
N VAL A 109 -34.69 4.96 6.23
CA VAL A 109 -33.65 5.50 7.12
C VAL A 109 -32.52 6.12 6.31
N VAL A 110 -31.96 5.41 5.32
CA VAL A 110 -30.93 5.90 4.43
C VAL A 110 -31.34 7.23 3.76
N ASN A 111 -32.57 7.29 3.20
CA ASN A 111 -33.08 8.49 2.57
C ASN A 111 -33.17 9.67 3.57
N GLY A 112 -33.71 9.43 4.75
CA GLY A 112 -33.88 10.45 5.78
C GLY A 112 -32.52 11.01 6.25
N VAL A 113 -31.57 10.13 6.55
CA VAL A 113 -30.23 10.50 7.02
C VAL A 113 -29.46 11.27 5.93
N LEU A 114 -29.41 10.75 4.71
CA LEU A 114 -28.62 11.37 3.63
C LEU A 114 -29.21 12.72 3.18
N ARG A 115 -30.54 12.87 3.13
CA ARG A 115 -31.17 14.18 2.86
C ARG A 115 -30.88 15.20 3.97
N ASN A 116 -30.85 14.78 5.22
CA ASN A 116 -30.44 15.64 6.33
C ASN A 116 -28.95 16.03 6.23
N LEU A 117 -28.09 15.09 5.83
CA LEU A 117 -26.68 15.35 5.61
C LEU A 117 -26.49 16.41 4.51
N VAL A 118 -27.15 16.27 3.35
CA VAL A 118 -27.12 17.25 2.26
C VAL A 118 -27.60 18.63 2.74
N ARG A 119 -28.72 18.70 3.45
CA ARG A 119 -29.30 19.95 3.93
C ARG A 119 -28.40 20.69 4.95
N ARG A 120 -27.65 19.95 5.76
CA ARG A 120 -26.78 20.47 6.83
C ARG A 120 -25.29 20.35 6.48
N ARG A 121 -24.94 20.26 5.19
CA ARG A 121 -23.56 20.01 4.74
C ARG A 121 -22.57 21.00 5.35
N GLU A 122 -22.78 22.29 5.23
CA GLU A 122 -21.88 23.32 5.75
C GLU A 122 -21.69 23.26 7.27
N GLU A 123 -22.73 22.86 8.01
CA GLU A 123 -22.61 22.65 9.45
C GLU A 123 -21.69 21.48 9.77
N PHE A 124 -21.84 20.37 9.05
CA PHE A 124 -21.01 19.17 9.25
C PHE A 124 -19.57 19.35 8.75
N GLU A 125 -19.35 20.11 7.68
CA GLU A 125 -18.01 20.47 7.22
C GLU A 125 -17.28 21.33 8.28
N ARG A 126 -17.95 22.30 8.90
CA ARG A 126 -17.40 23.07 10.01
C ARG A 126 -17.11 22.21 11.23
N MET A 127 -17.99 21.26 11.55
CA MET A 127 -17.80 20.31 12.64
C MET A 127 -16.57 19.41 12.41
N ILE A 128 -16.40 18.90 11.19
CA ILE A 128 -15.21 18.13 10.81
C ILE A 128 -13.95 18.99 10.92
N ALA A 129 -13.98 20.21 10.40
CA ALA A 129 -12.83 21.11 10.41
C ALA A 129 -12.37 21.47 11.85
N ALA A 130 -13.31 21.57 12.79
CA ALA A 130 -13.03 21.83 14.20
C ALA A 130 -12.57 20.60 15.01
N ALA A 131 -12.65 19.40 14.44
CA ALA A 131 -12.26 18.17 15.13
C ALA A 131 -10.72 18.03 15.26
N PRO A 132 -10.22 17.29 16.26
CA PRO A 132 -8.81 16.98 16.39
C PRO A 132 -8.24 16.37 15.11
N LEU A 133 -6.94 16.57 14.82
CA LEU A 133 -6.27 16.14 13.59
C LEU A 133 -6.55 14.67 13.24
N ALA A 134 -6.40 13.78 14.21
CA ALA A 134 -6.61 12.34 14.02
C ALA A 134 -8.05 12.01 13.57
N GLU A 135 -9.04 12.73 14.09
CA GLU A 135 -10.44 12.56 13.72
C GLU A 135 -10.76 13.21 12.38
N ARG A 136 -10.35 14.47 12.19
CA ARG A 136 -10.55 15.26 10.96
C ARG A 136 -9.94 14.56 9.75
N GLU A 137 -8.72 14.05 9.88
CA GLU A 137 -8.00 13.36 8.80
C GLU A 137 -8.18 11.84 8.82
N SER A 138 -8.93 11.31 9.79
CA SER A 138 -9.31 9.88 9.84
C SER A 138 -8.12 8.92 9.98
N PHE A 139 -7.32 9.12 11.01
CA PHE A 139 -6.21 8.24 11.40
C PHE A 139 -6.40 7.70 12.83
N PRO A 140 -5.75 6.59 13.19
CA PRO A 140 -5.61 6.19 14.59
C PRO A 140 -4.90 7.28 15.41
N ASP A 141 -5.40 7.58 16.61
CA ASP A 141 -4.83 8.63 17.47
C ASP A 141 -3.36 8.36 17.81
N GLU A 142 -3.02 7.10 18.06
CA GLU A 142 -1.66 6.66 18.35
C GLU A 142 -0.70 6.99 17.21
N LEU A 143 -1.10 6.71 15.96
CA LEU A 143 -0.26 6.96 14.79
C LEU A 143 -0.02 8.46 14.60
N VAL A 144 -1.05 9.30 14.75
CA VAL A 144 -0.91 10.75 14.65
C VAL A 144 -0.03 11.28 15.78
N ARG A 145 -0.19 10.82 17.02
CA ARG A 145 0.66 11.20 18.15
C ARG A 145 2.14 10.88 17.89
N ARG A 146 2.45 9.72 17.30
CA ARG A 146 3.82 9.34 16.91
C ARG A 146 4.38 10.26 15.84
N TRP A 147 3.59 10.55 14.81
CA TRP A 147 4.02 11.47 13.75
C TRP A 147 4.17 12.91 14.26
N THR A 148 3.29 13.37 15.15
CA THR A 148 3.45 14.68 15.81
C THR A 148 4.75 14.75 16.63
N ALA A 149 5.06 13.70 17.38
CA ALA A 149 6.32 13.65 18.14
C ALA A 149 7.57 13.63 17.23
N ARG A 150 7.45 13.08 16.02
CA ARG A 150 8.57 12.96 15.07
C ARG A 150 8.73 14.16 14.14
N TYR A 151 7.64 14.69 13.61
CA TYR A 151 7.63 15.68 12.55
C TYR A 151 7.07 17.05 12.98
N GLY A 152 6.67 17.19 14.26
CA GLY A 152 5.90 18.34 14.76
C GLY A 152 4.44 18.33 14.31
N GLU A 153 3.64 19.25 14.84
CA GLU A 153 2.20 19.35 14.51
C GLU A 153 1.96 19.60 13.02
N GLU A 154 2.63 20.59 12.45
CA GLU A 154 2.50 20.94 11.03
C GLU A 154 2.97 19.81 10.10
N GLY A 155 4.07 19.13 10.42
CA GLY A 155 4.57 17.99 9.65
C GLY A 155 3.62 16.81 9.68
N ALA A 156 3.04 16.49 10.85
CA ALA A 156 2.05 15.45 11.01
C ALA A 156 0.75 15.77 10.23
N GLU A 157 0.29 17.03 10.28
CA GLU A 157 -0.87 17.46 9.52
C GLU A 157 -0.65 17.32 8.01
N ARG A 158 0.48 17.83 7.49
CA ARG A 158 0.84 17.68 6.07
C ARG A 158 0.92 16.23 5.64
N LEU A 159 1.47 15.35 6.48
CA LEU A 159 1.55 13.91 6.20
C LEU A 159 0.17 13.26 6.16
N CYS A 160 -0.72 13.58 7.09
CA CYS A 160 -2.10 13.10 7.11
C CYS A 160 -2.88 13.57 5.86
N VAL A 161 -2.78 14.84 5.51
CA VAL A 161 -3.41 15.41 4.30
C VAL A 161 -2.88 14.74 3.04
N TRP A 162 -1.56 14.57 2.93
CA TRP A 162 -0.94 13.84 1.81
C TRP A 162 -1.53 12.43 1.63
N HIS A 163 -1.60 11.67 2.71
CA HIS A 163 -2.14 10.31 2.67
C HIS A 163 -3.63 10.23 2.35
N ASN A 164 -4.35 11.34 2.43
CA ASN A 164 -5.76 11.42 2.06
C ASN A 164 -6.00 11.91 0.63
N THR A 165 -4.97 12.40 -0.06
CA THR A 165 -5.11 12.76 -1.48
C THR A 165 -5.12 11.50 -2.37
N PRO A 166 -5.85 11.50 -3.49
CA PRO A 166 -5.79 10.40 -4.46
C PRO A 166 -4.37 10.20 -4.98
N ALA A 167 -3.92 8.95 -5.04
CA ALA A 167 -2.59 8.64 -5.54
C ALA A 167 -2.56 8.69 -7.07
N GLU A 168 -1.51 9.29 -7.62
CA GLU A 168 -1.23 9.21 -9.04
C GLU A 168 -0.68 7.85 -9.40
N THR A 169 -0.99 7.39 -10.61
CA THR A 169 -0.41 6.17 -11.16
C THR A 169 0.81 6.55 -11.99
N PHE A 170 1.96 5.96 -11.69
CA PHE A 170 3.17 6.18 -12.48
C PHE A 170 3.56 4.94 -13.27
N LEU A 171 4.11 5.17 -14.44
CA LEU A 171 4.69 4.17 -15.33
C LEU A 171 6.22 4.29 -15.23
N ALA A 172 6.86 3.29 -14.64
CA ALA A 172 8.32 3.18 -14.61
C ALA A 172 8.81 2.53 -15.91
N ARG A 173 9.75 3.16 -16.60
CA ARG A 173 10.31 2.74 -17.88
C ARG A 173 11.72 2.15 -17.72
N ARG A 174 12.19 1.48 -18.77
CA ARG A 174 13.54 0.86 -18.80
C ARG A 174 14.68 1.86 -18.66
N ASP A 175 14.49 3.09 -19.10
CA ASP A 175 15.46 4.19 -18.98
C ASP A 175 15.55 4.79 -17.57
N GLY A 176 14.75 4.26 -16.64
CA GLY A 176 14.66 4.75 -15.26
C GLY A 176 13.71 5.93 -15.05
N SER A 177 13.06 6.41 -16.12
CA SER A 177 12.08 7.50 -16.01
C SER A 177 10.75 7.03 -15.45
N PHE A 178 10.04 7.96 -14.80
CA PHE A 178 8.69 7.76 -14.30
C PHE A 178 7.74 8.77 -14.96
N VAL A 179 6.68 8.27 -15.57
CA VAL A 179 5.69 9.11 -16.25
C VAL A 179 4.34 8.94 -15.56
N ALA A 180 3.73 10.05 -15.15
CA ALA A 180 2.40 10.02 -14.58
C ALA A 180 1.37 9.61 -15.65
N LEU A 181 0.50 8.67 -15.28
CA LEU A 181 -0.61 8.26 -16.13
C LEU A 181 -1.77 9.23 -15.93
N GLU A 182 -2.35 9.68 -17.04
CA GLU A 182 -3.54 10.51 -17.02
C GLU A 182 -4.69 9.84 -16.26
N ARG A 183 -5.34 10.61 -15.39
CA ARG A 183 -6.43 10.11 -14.54
C ARG A 183 -7.57 9.55 -15.38
N GLY A 184 -8.03 8.35 -15.01
CA GLY A 184 -9.11 7.65 -15.71
C GLY A 184 -8.67 6.78 -16.90
N ARG A 185 -7.42 6.90 -17.34
CA ARG A 185 -6.87 6.03 -18.39
C ARG A 185 -6.53 4.65 -17.81
N LYS A 186 -6.94 3.60 -18.50
CA LYS A 186 -6.56 2.23 -18.12
C LYS A 186 -5.11 1.97 -18.49
N VAL A 187 -4.36 1.33 -17.61
CA VAL A 187 -2.96 0.96 -17.83
C VAL A 187 -2.79 0.05 -19.03
N SER A 188 -3.73 -0.88 -19.26
CA SER A 188 -3.74 -1.79 -20.40
C SER A 188 -3.89 -1.11 -21.76
N ASP A 189 -4.44 0.11 -21.79
CA ASP A 189 -4.72 0.86 -23.00
C ASP A 189 -3.56 1.81 -23.37
N VAL A 190 -2.49 1.80 -22.55
CA VAL A 190 -1.27 2.58 -22.82
C VAL A 190 -0.40 1.82 -23.81
N GLU A 191 0.04 2.51 -24.88
CA GLU A 191 0.96 1.97 -25.87
C GLU A 191 2.22 1.42 -25.19
N GLY A 192 2.64 0.23 -25.58
CA GLY A 192 3.77 -0.47 -25.00
C GLY A 192 3.43 -1.37 -23.79
N TYR A 193 2.18 -1.41 -23.32
CA TYR A 193 1.81 -2.30 -22.21
C TYR A 193 2.00 -3.79 -22.55
N ALA A 194 1.49 -4.24 -23.66
CA ALA A 194 1.61 -5.63 -24.12
C ALA A 194 3.05 -5.98 -24.52
N GLU A 195 3.80 -5.02 -24.99
CA GLU A 195 5.22 -5.13 -25.37
C GLU A 195 6.16 -5.15 -24.16
N GLY A 196 5.64 -4.83 -22.96
CA GLY A 196 6.42 -4.79 -21.73
C GLY A 196 7.34 -3.59 -21.60
N ALA A 197 6.96 -2.44 -22.21
CA ALA A 197 7.77 -1.23 -22.20
C ALA A 197 7.85 -0.53 -20.83
N PHE A 198 6.93 -0.84 -19.90
CA PHE A 198 6.86 -0.23 -18.59
C PHE A 198 6.16 -1.13 -17.55
N ILE A 199 6.33 -0.76 -16.30
CA ILE A 199 5.58 -1.29 -15.15
C ILE A 199 4.87 -0.17 -14.41
N VAL A 200 3.80 -0.50 -13.67
CA VAL A 200 3.17 0.45 -12.75
C VAL A 200 3.93 0.45 -11.44
N GLN A 201 4.52 1.59 -11.10
CA GLN A 201 5.35 1.72 -9.90
C GLN A 201 5.49 3.18 -9.47
N ASP A 202 5.48 3.42 -8.15
CA ASP A 202 5.71 4.75 -7.60
C ASP A 202 7.21 5.13 -7.65
N PRO A 203 7.56 6.41 -7.92
CA PRO A 203 8.97 6.85 -7.94
C PRO A 203 9.74 6.57 -6.65
N GLY A 204 9.09 6.62 -5.48
CA GLY A 204 9.72 6.32 -4.19
C GLY A 204 10.34 4.93 -4.11
N THR A 205 9.81 3.97 -4.88
CA THR A 205 10.33 2.59 -4.90
C THR A 205 11.71 2.47 -5.57
N ALA A 206 12.10 3.45 -6.41
CA ALA A 206 13.41 3.48 -7.07
C ALA A 206 14.57 3.69 -6.07
N LEU A 207 14.30 4.21 -4.87
CA LEU A 207 15.32 4.45 -3.85
C LEU A 207 16.16 3.20 -3.55
N ALA A 208 15.51 2.08 -3.29
CA ALA A 208 16.20 0.82 -2.97
C ALA A 208 17.09 0.33 -4.11
N VAL A 209 16.59 0.39 -5.37
CA VAL A 209 17.34 -0.04 -6.54
C VAL A 209 18.49 0.93 -6.87
N ARG A 210 18.31 2.23 -6.58
CA ARG A 210 19.37 3.23 -6.71
C ARG A 210 20.52 2.97 -5.73
N LEU A 211 20.22 2.67 -4.47
CA LEU A 211 21.25 2.34 -3.47
C LEU A 211 21.88 0.97 -3.71
N LEU A 212 21.15 0.02 -4.28
CA LEU A 212 21.68 -1.28 -4.66
C LEU A 212 22.67 -1.15 -5.84
N ASP A 213 22.39 -0.22 -6.76
CA ASP A 213 23.20 0.10 -7.95
C ASP A 213 23.66 -1.14 -8.74
N PRO A 214 22.72 -2.02 -9.17
CA PRO A 214 23.09 -3.25 -9.87
C PRO A 214 23.75 -2.97 -11.22
N LYS A 215 24.79 -3.74 -11.54
CA LYS A 215 25.54 -3.65 -12.80
C LYS A 215 25.23 -4.85 -13.70
N PRO A 216 25.45 -4.72 -15.03
CA PRO A 216 25.31 -5.85 -15.94
C PRO A 216 26.19 -7.03 -15.54
N GLY A 217 25.60 -8.24 -15.53
CA GLY A 217 26.29 -9.48 -15.21
C GLY A 217 26.49 -9.74 -13.70
N GLU A 218 26.12 -8.80 -12.80
CA GLU A 218 26.11 -9.08 -11.36
C GLU A 218 24.98 -10.05 -11.02
N ARG A 219 25.25 -10.94 -10.09
CA ARG A 219 24.24 -11.85 -9.51
C ARG A 219 23.55 -11.13 -8.35
N VAL A 220 22.25 -10.92 -8.50
CA VAL A 220 21.45 -10.19 -7.52
C VAL A 220 20.33 -11.07 -6.95
N LEU A 221 20.21 -11.12 -5.64
CA LEU A 221 19.07 -11.72 -4.95
C LEU A 221 18.07 -10.63 -4.57
N ASP A 222 16.81 -10.78 -4.98
CA ASP A 222 15.67 -10.05 -4.43
C ASP A 222 14.91 -10.99 -3.47
N ALA A 223 15.10 -10.81 -2.17
CA ALA A 223 14.65 -11.75 -1.15
C ALA A 223 13.14 -11.65 -0.83
N CYS A 224 12.46 -10.58 -1.26
CA CYS A 224 11.02 -10.34 -1.04
C CYS A 224 10.37 -9.76 -2.32
N ALA A 225 10.48 -10.48 -3.42
CA ALA A 225 10.36 -9.94 -4.77
C ALA A 225 8.96 -9.47 -5.19
N ALA A 226 7.89 -10.13 -4.72
CA ALA A 226 6.55 -9.83 -5.26
C ALA A 226 6.01 -8.45 -4.86
N PRO A 227 5.34 -7.75 -5.79
CA PRO A 227 4.86 -8.20 -7.11
C PRO A 227 5.86 -8.05 -8.27
N GLY A 228 7.14 -7.72 -8.02
CA GLY A 228 8.19 -7.73 -9.01
C GLY A 228 8.70 -6.36 -9.46
N GLY A 229 8.20 -5.27 -8.90
CA GLY A 229 8.58 -3.93 -9.36
C GLY A 229 10.08 -3.64 -9.24
N LYS A 230 10.70 -3.96 -8.10
CA LYS A 230 12.15 -3.79 -7.89
C LYS A 230 12.95 -4.84 -8.67
N THR A 231 12.51 -6.09 -8.66
CA THR A 231 13.08 -7.18 -9.49
C THR A 231 13.24 -6.76 -10.95
N VAL A 232 12.17 -6.20 -11.53
CA VAL A 232 12.14 -5.72 -12.92
C VAL A 232 13.14 -4.58 -13.15
N GLN A 233 13.20 -3.60 -12.24
CA GLN A 233 14.17 -2.49 -12.35
C GLN A 233 15.62 -3.00 -12.28
N ILE A 234 15.91 -4.00 -11.46
CA ILE A 234 17.22 -4.64 -11.34
C ILE A 234 17.55 -5.38 -12.65
N ALA A 235 16.63 -6.19 -13.14
CA ALA A 235 16.80 -6.96 -14.38
C ALA A 235 16.98 -6.05 -15.62
N TRP A 236 16.29 -4.92 -15.67
CA TRP A 236 16.48 -3.92 -16.75
C TRP A 236 17.85 -3.29 -16.78
N ARG A 237 18.61 -3.33 -15.67
CA ARG A 237 20.01 -2.88 -15.62
C ARG A 237 21.02 -3.95 -16.06
N GLY A 238 20.53 -5.13 -16.49
CA GLY A 238 21.35 -6.21 -17.03
C GLY A 238 21.94 -7.16 -15.98
N ALA A 239 21.51 -7.09 -14.73
CA ALA A 239 21.90 -8.05 -13.70
C ALA A 239 21.13 -9.38 -13.86
N ASP A 240 21.74 -10.48 -13.40
CA ASP A 240 21.11 -11.79 -13.31
C ASP A 240 20.40 -11.89 -11.95
N VAL A 241 19.06 -11.98 -11.96
CA VAL A 241 18.26 -11.86 -10.75
C VAL A 241 17.70 -13.21 -10.30
N THR A 242 17.91 -13.54 -9.03
CA THR A 242 17.13 -14.55 -8.32
C THR A 242 16.06 -13.85 -7.49
N ALA A 243 14.79 -14.04 -7.82
CA ALA A 243 13.66 -13.40 -7.18
C ALA A 243 12.93 -14.39 -6.27
N CYS A 244 12.99 -14.17 -4.95
CA CYS A 244 12.36 -15.03 -3.96
C CYS A 244 11.00 -14.49 -3.51
N GLU A 245 9.95 -15.32 -3.58
CA GLU A 245 8.65 -15.03 -3.00
C GLU A 245 8.03 -16.32 -2.42
N VAL A 246 7.88 -16.34 -1.10
CA VAL A 246 7.39 -17.52 -0.37
C VAL A 246 5.89 -17.76 -0.56
N ASN A 247 5.10 -16.70 -0.80
CA ASN A 247 3.67 -16.80 -0.98
C ASN A 247 3.31 -17.21 -2.42
N PRO A 248 2.69 -18.40 -2.65
CA PRO A 248 2.41 -18.90 -4.00
C PRO A 248 1.53 -17.97 -4.86
N ALA A 249 0.55 -17.30 -4.24
CA ALA A 249 -0.34 -16.39 -4.98
C ALA A 249 0.39 -15.11 -5.42
N ARG A 250 1.29 -14.57 -4.58
CA ARG A 250 2.14 -13.43 -4.94
C ARG A 250 3.17 -13.82 -5.98
N ARG A 251 3.79 -15.01 -5.82
CA ARG A 251 4.76 -15.55 -6.79
C ARG A 251 4.16 -15.68 -8.18
N ARG A 252 2.92 -16.18 -8.31
CA ARG A 252 2.22 -16.24 -9.60
C ARG A 252 2.09 -14.86 -10.26
N ARG A 253 1.75 -13.81 -9.48
CA ARG A 253 1.68 -12.44 -10.00
C ARG A 253 3.03 -11.91 -10.47
N LEU A 254 4.10 -12.25 -9.74
CA LEU A 254 5.48 -11.95 -10.15
C LEU A 254 5.78 -12.62 -11.51
N GLU A 255 5.56 -13.91 -11.64
CA GLU A 255 5.79 -14.69 -12.88
C GLU A 255 5.00 -14.13 -14.07
N GLU A 256 3.72 -13.78 -13.87
CA GLU A 256 2.87 -13.14 -14.89
C GLU A 256 3.46 -11.79 -15.35
N ASN A 257 3.94 -10.96 -14.42
CA ASN A 257 4.58 -9.70 -14.74
C ASN A 257 5.89 -9.90 -15.52
N LEU A 258 6.76 -10.81 -15.09
CA LEU A 258 8.03 -11.12 -15.76
C LEU A 258 7.79 -11.63 -17.19
N LYS A 259 6.79 -12.50 -17.38
CA LYS A 259 6.40 -13.00 -18.70
C LYS A 259 5.92 -11.86 -19.63
N ARG A 260 5.05 -10.97 -19.15
CA ARG A 260 4.59 -9.79 -19.92
C ARG A 260 5.76 -8.90 -20.32
N LEU A 261 6.73 -8.70 -19.43
CA LEU A 261 7.89 -7.84 -19.62
C LEU A 261 9.03 -8.51 -20.42
N LYS A 262 8.85 -9.81 -20.77
CA LYS A 262 9.82 -10.60 -21.54
C LYS A 262 11.22 -10.61 -20.90
N LEU A 263 11.28 -10.80 -19.57
CA LEU A 263 12.53 -10.85 -18.83
C LEU A 263 13.01 -12.30 -18.71
N GLU A 264 14.16 -12.60 -19.33
CA GLU A 264 14.78 -13.93 -19.35
C GLU A 264 15.91 -14.06 -18.32
N ASN A 265 16.40 -12.93 -17.79
CA ASN A 265 17.47 -12.86 -16.79
C ASN A 265 16.93 -12.87 -15.35
N VAL A 266 15.76 -13.45 -15.10
CA VAL A 266 15.14 -13.55 -13.77
C VAL A 266 14.72 -14.99 -13.51
N ALA A 267 15.31 -15.62 -12.48
CA ALA A 267 14.87 -16.91 -11.93
C ALA A 267 13.95 -16.65 -10.73
N VAL A 268 12.80 -17.35 -10.66
CA VAL A 268 11.85 -17.19 -9.55
C VAL A 268 11.90 -18.43 -8.66
N VAL A 269 12.08 -18.19 -7.34
CA VAL A 269 12.16 -19.24 -6.32
C VAL A 269 11.16 -19.03 -5.20
N GLY A 270 10.78 -20.12 -4.52
CA GLY A 270 9.81 -20.10 -3.43
C GLY A 270 10.42 -19.98 -2.02
N SER A 271 11.74 -20.12 -1.90
CA SER A 271 12.46 -20.09 -0.63
C SER A 271 13.89 -19.63 -0.83
N LEU A 272 14.50 -19.07 0.21
CA LEU A 272 15.95 -18.82 0.25
C LEU A 272 16.72 -20.11 0.58
N GLU A 273 16.08 -21.08 1.20
CA GLU A 273 16.69 -22.35 1.58
C GLU A 273 16.38 -23.41 0.52
N ARG A 274 17.40 -24.13 0.08
CA ARG A 274 17.23 -25.24 -0.86
C ARG A 274 16.56 -26.40 -0.15
N THR A 275 15.40 -26.80 -0.65
CA THR A 275 14.61 -27.91 -0.14
C THR A 275 14.29 -28.89 -1.27
N GLY A 276 13.81 -30.09 -0.94
CA GLY A 276 13.33 -31.02 -1.94
C GLY A 276 12.18 -30.54 -2.80
N THR A 277 11.42 -29.56 -2.29
CA THR A 277 10.29 -28.92 -2.97
C THR A 277 10.69 -27.69 -3.79
N ASP A 278 11.88 -27.12 -3.54
CA ASP A 278 12.44 -26.01 -4.30
C ASP A 278 13.96 -26.22 -4.52
N PRO A 279 14.33 -27.06 -5.49
CA PRO A 279 15.73 -27.38 -5.80
C PRO A 279 16.47 -26.19 -6.45
N GLN A 280 15.74 -25.19 -6.94
CA GLN A 280 16.31 -23.97 -7.56
C GLN A 280 16.57 -22.86 -6.53
N ALA A 281 16.12 -23.02 -5.29
CA ALA A 281 16.43 -22.06 -4.23
C ALA A 281 17.96 -21.93 -4.06
N PRO A 282 18.46 -20.73 -3.73
CA PRO A 282 19.90 -20.42 -3.71
C PRO A 282 20.70 -21.31 -2.77
N GLY A 283 20.10 -21.74 -1.65
CA GLY A 283 20.82 -22.55 -0.67
C GLY A 283 22.02 -21.81 -0.06
N LYS A 284 23.24 -22.14 -0.50
CA LYS A 284 24.48 -21.50 -0.07
C LYS A 284 25.15 -20.68 -1.19
N GLU A 285 24.45 -20.43 -2.28
CA GLU A 285 24.98 -19.60 -3.35
C GLU A 285 25.15 -18.17 -2.88
N LEU A 286 26.26 -17.53 -3.30
CA LEU A 286 26.56 -16.14 -2.95
C LEU A 286 26.19 -15.20 -4.09
N PHE A 287 25.72 -14.00 -3.70
CA PHE A 287 25.31 -12.94 -4.60
C PHE A 287 26.19 -11.69 -4.40
N ASP A 288 26.50 -11.03 -5.48
CA ASP A 288 27.23 -9.75 -5.44
C ASP A 288 26.41 -8.70 -4.70
N LYS A 289 25.08 -8.77 -4.88
CA LYS A 289 24.13 -7.87 -4.23
C LYS A 289 22.85 -8.60 -3.77
N VAL A 290 22.36 -8.18 -2.63
CA VAL A 290 21.11 -8.70 -2.05
C VAL A 290 20.19 -7.54 -1.72
N LEU A 291 18.96 -7.59 -2.20
CA LEU A 291 17.88 -6.68 -1.82
C LEU A 291 16.92 -7.38 -0.86
N VAL A 292 16.65 -6.73 0.27
CA VAL A 292 15.60 -7.10 1.22
C VAL A 292 14.58 -5.98 1.27
N ASP A 293 13.61 -5.99 0.34
CA ASP A 293 12.43 -5.11 0.40
C ASP A 293 11.40 -5.72 1.36
N ALA A 294 11.60 -5.48 2.64
CA ALA A 294 10.96 -6.21 3.70
C ALA A 294 9.46 -5.91 3.84
N PRO A 295 8.63 -6.91 4.19
CA PRO A 295 7.26 -6.65 4.59
C PRO A 295 7.24 -5.73 5.82
N CYS A 296 6.39 -4.69 5.79
CA CYS A 296 6.38 -3.65 6.80
C CYS A 296 4.96 -3.17 7.12
N SER A 297 4.82 -2.18 8.02
CA SER A 297 3.54 -1.58 8.40
C SER A 297 2.85 -0.78 7.28
N ASN A 298 3.55 -0.48 6.19
CA ASN A 298 3.07 0.31 5.04
C ASN A 298 2.68 1.76 5.40
N THR A 299 3.20 2.34 6.46
CA THR A 299 2.83 3.71 6.90
C THR A 299 3.27 4.80 5.93
N GLY A 300 4.24 4.53 5.04
CA GLY A 300 4.66 5.43 3.98
C GLY A 300 3.77 5.43 2.73
N VAL A 301 2.90 4.41 2.57
CA VAL A 301 2.08 4.23 1.35
C VAL A 301 0.56 4.27 1.60
N LEU A 302 0.12 4.89 2.70
CA LEU A 302 -1.30 4.95 3.08
C LEU A 302 -2.16 5.72 2.07
N ARG A 303 -1.56 6.49 1.18
CA ARG A 303 -2.23 7.12 0.04
C ARG A 303 -2.81 6.06 -0.92
N ARG A 304 -2.07 4.95 -1.13
CA ARG A 304 -2.46 3.81 -1.98
C ARG A 304 -3.16 2.70 -1.23
N ARG A 305 -2.83 2.54 0.06
CA ARG A 305 -3.37 1.52 0.96
C ARG A 305 -3.99 2.16 2.20
N PRO A 306 -5.11 2.88 2.03
CA PRO A 306 -5.73 3.61 3.15
C PRO A 306 -6.22 2.69 4.27
N ASP A 307 -6.48 1.43 3.98
CA ASP A 307 -6.87 0.39 4.92
C ASP A 307 -5.75 -0.02 5.88
N ALA A 308 -4.48 0.11 5.47
CA ALA A 308 -3.34 -0.25 6.31
C ALA A 308 -3.29 0.58 7.61
N ARG A 309 -3.76 1.84 7.60
CA ARG A 309 -3.83 2.68 8.82
C ARG A 309 -4.69 2.06 9.92
N TRP A 310 -5.75 1.34 9.56
CA TRP A 310 -6.68 0.70 10.51
C TRP A 310 -6.19 -0.64 11.03
N ASN A 311 -5.18 -1.18 10.40
CA ASN A 311 -4.47 -2.39 10.80
C ASN A 311 -3.22 -2.09 11.63
N TRP A 312 -2.81 -0.81 11.71
CA TRP A 312 -1.64 -0.41 12.46
C TRP A 312 -1.92 -0.42 13.97
N ASN A 313 -1.02 -1.00 14.74
CA ASN A 313 -0.91 -0.89 16.18
C ASN A 313 0.52 -1.30 16.62
N ALA A 314 0.87 -1.03 17.89
CA ALA A 314 2.21 -1.30 18.41
C ALA A 314 2.60 -2.79 18.39
N GLU A 315 1.65 -3.70 18.58
CA GLU A 315 1.89 -5.14 18.55
C GLU A 315 2.24 -5.62 17.13
N ARG A 316 1.49 -5.17 16.12
CA ARG A 316 1.77 -5.47 14.71
C ARG A 316 3.08 -4.84 14.24
N LEU A 317 3.41 -3.63 14.70
CA LEU A 317 4.70 -3.01 14.43
C LEU A 317 5.84 -3.87 14.99
N ALA A 318 5.73 -4.30 16.26
CA ALA A 318 6.72 -5.18 16.87
C ALA A 318 6.81 -6.56 16.18
N ALA A 319 5.71 -7.10 15.68
CA ALA A 319 5.73 -8.33 14.90
C ALA A 319 6.43 -8.14 13.53
N ALA A 320 6.18 -7.01 12.86
CA ALA A 320 6.84 -6.68 11.60
C ALA A 320 8.35 -6.54 11.78
N THR A 321 8.81 -5.82 12.82
CA THR A 321 10.25 -5.65 13.08
C THR A 321 10.95 -6.98 13.39
N ARG A 322 10.30 -7.90 14.11
CA ARG A 322 10.86 -9.26 14.32
C ARG A 322 11.00 -10.03 13.01
N LEU A 323 9.96 -10.02 12.17
CA LEU A 323 9.99 -10.69 10.86
C LEU A 323 11.08 -10.09 9.95
N GLN A 324 11.24 -8.78 9.97
CA GLN A 324 12.30 -8.08 9.22
C GLN A 324 13.69 -8.52 9.67
N ALA A 325 13.90 -8.63 10.99
CA ALA A 325 15.16 -9.14 11.54
C ALA A 325 15.45 -10.57 11.07
N GLU A 326 14.45 -11.48 11.12
CA GLU A 326 14.58 -12.86 10.66
C GLU A 326 14.92 -12.94 9.16
N ILE A 327 14.29 -12.10 8.33
CA ILE A 327 14.58 -12.05 6.89
C ILE A 327 16.01 -11.55 6.64
N LEU A 328 16.44 -10.50 7.33
CA LEU A 328 17.79 -9.96 7.23
C LEU A 328 18.83 -11.00 7.65
N ASP A 329 18.62 -11.69 8.78
CA ASP A 329 19.54 -12.71 9.30
C ASP A 329 19.66 -13.92 8.33
N ARG A 330 18.60 -14.25 7.59
CA ARG A 330 18.63 -15.29 6.54
C ARG A 330 19.27 -14.81 5.24
N ALA A 331 19.16 -13.53 4.92
CA ALA A 331 19.71 -12.95 3.69
C ALA A 331 21.22 -12.63 3.83
N ALA A 332 21.67 -12.25 5.02
CA ALA A 332 23.06 -11.84 5.28
C ALA A 332 24.13 -12.86 4.82
N PRO A 333 24.01 -14.17 5.11
CA PRO A 333 25.01 -15.15 4.68
C PRO A 333 25.07 -15.34 3.15
N LEU A 334 24.04 -14.91 2.41
CA LEU A 334 23.97 -15.02 0.95
C LEU A 334 24.70 -13.88 0.22
N VAL A 335 25.10 -12.82 0.92
CA VAL A 335 25.91 -11.73 0.34
C VAL A 335 27.35 -12.23 0.19
N ALA A 336 27.96 -12.06 -0.95
CA ALA A 336 29.36 -12.39 -1.16
C ALA A 336 30.29 -11.51 -0.32
N PRO A 337 31.50 -11.96 0.09
CA PRO A 337 32.52 -11.09 0.67
C PRO A 337 32.81 -9.91 -0.28
N GLY A 338 32.78 -8.68 0.24
CA GLY A 338 32.86 -7.46 -0.58
C GLY A 338 31.55 -7.07 -1.28
N GLY A 339 30.51 -7.86 -1.13
CA GLY A 339 29.18 -7.59 -1.72
C GLY A 339 28.36 -6.58 -0.92
N THR A 340 27.17 -6.26 -1.43
CA THR A 340 26.27 -5.24 -0.87
C THR A 340 24.91 -5.86 -0.52
N LEU A 341 24.40 -5.56 0.68
CA LEU A 341 23.03 -5.79 1.09
C LEU A 341 22.29 -4.45 1.13
N VAL A 342 21.15 -4.36 0.47
CA VAL A 342 20.24 -3.21 0.63
C VAL A 342 18.99 -3.68 1.37
N TYR A 343 18.76 -3.08 2.52
CA TYR A 343 17.52 -3.20 3.27
C TYR A 343 16.57 -2.06 2.90
N ALA A 344 15.31 -2.34 2.65
CA ALA A 344 14.32 -1.33 2.29
C ALA A 344 12.94 -1.63 2.90
N THR A 345 12.18 -0.56 3.15
CA THR A 345 10.76 -0.61 3.56
C THR A 345 9.97 0.52 2.91
N CYS A 346 8.66 0.38 2.87
CA CYS A 346 7.73 1.48 2.59
C CYS A 346 7.06 2.02 3.87
N SER A 347 7.80 2.06 4.96
CA SER A 347 7.36 2.52 6.28
C SER A 347 7.98 3.86 6.65
N ASN A 348 7.23 4.65 7.42
CA ASN A 348 7.75 5.86 8.09
C ASN A 348 8.09 5.60 9.58
N GLU A 349 8.04 4.34 10.05
CA GLU A 349 8.28 4.03 11.44
C GLU A 349 9.79 3.76 11.70
N PRO A 350 10.43 4.51 12.62
CA PRO A 350 11.87 4.35 12.89
C PRO A 350 12.30 2.93 13.30
N GLU A 351 11.39 2.20 13.95
CA GLU A 351 11.61 0.81 14.38
C GLU A 351 11.83 -0.14 13.20
N GLU A 352 11.15 0.13 12.07
CA GLU A 352 11.28 -0.65 10.84
C GLU A 352 12.41 -0.14 9.93
N ASN A 353 12.98 1.02 10.24
CA ASN A 353 13.95 1.73 9.41
C ASN A 353 15.34 1.78 10.09
N ALA A 354 15.79 2.94 10.56
CA ALA A 354 17.14 3.12 11.10
C ALA A 354 17.41 2.20 12.30
N ARG A 355 16.45 2.03 13.22
CA ARG A 355 16.63 1.13 14.38
C ARG A 355 16.81 -0.34 14.00
N GLN A 356 16.14 -0.75 12.90
CA GLN A 356 16.31 -2.12 12.39
C GLN A 356 17.70 -2.31 11.79
N VAL A 357 18.23 -1.31 11.09
CA VAL A 357 19.61 -1.31 10.57
C VAL A 357 20.61 -1.35 11.72
N ASP A 358 20.45 -0.51 12.74
CA ASP A 358 21.34 -0.51 13.92
C ASP A 358 21.35 -1.86 14.62
N ALA A 359 20.17 -2.47 14.81
CA ALA A 359 20.04 -3.78 15.42
C ALA A 359 20.65 -4.90 14.56
N PHE A 360 20.55 -4.80 13.23
CA PHE A 360 21.22 -5.74 12.32
C PHE A 360 22.75 -5.62 12.42
N LEU A 361 23.31 -4.44 12.34
CA LEU A 361 24.75 -4.21 12.42
C LEU A 361 25.35 -4.69 13.76
N ALA A 362 24.59 -4.57 14.85
CA ALA A 362 25.01 -5.10 16.14
C ALA A 362 25.11 -6.65 16.18
N ARG A 363 24.31 -7.35 15.36
CA ARG A 363 24.34 -8.82 15.24
C ARG A 363 25.31 -9.33 14.16
N HIS A 364 25.61 -8.50 13.16
CA HIS A 364 26.39 -8.83 11.98
C HIS A 364 27.60 -7.87 11.84
N PRO A 365 28.63 -8.02 12.67
CA PRO A 365 29.79 -7.12 12.68
C PRO A 365 30.62 -7.17 11.37
N GLU A 366 30.40 -8.18 10.53
CA GLU A 366 30.97 -8.28 9.18
C GLU A 366 30.36 -7.29 8.20
N PHE A 367 29.27 -6.61 8.54
CA PHE A 367 28.66 -5.56 7.74
C PHE A 367 28.93 -4.17 8.29
N SER A 368 28.99 -3.19 7.39
CA SER A 368 29.07 -1.76 7.73
C SER A 368 28.05 -0.94 6.91
N LEU A 369 27.51 0.11 7.53
CA LEU A 369 26.60 1.03 6.85
C LEU A 369 27.38 1.89 5.86
N VAL A 370 26.99 1.86 4.58
CA VAL A 370 27.53 2.71 3.51
C VAL A 370 26.71 4.00 3.39
N SER A 371 25.42 3.87 3.29
CA SER A 371 24.49 5.00 3.19
C SER A 371 23.07 4.58 3.58
N SER A 372 22.27 5.55 4.01
CA SER A 372 20.84 5.37 4.20
C SER A 372 20.08 6.63 3.80
N GLU A 373 18.86 6.45 3.32
CA GLU A 373 17.99 7.55 2.93
C GLU A 373 16.53 7.22 3.25
N GLU A 374 15.78 8.25 3.64
CA GLU A 374 14.34 8.17 3.90
C GLU A 374 13.60 9.20 3.05
N LEU A 375 12.55 8.76 2.38
CA LEU A 375 11.62 9.63 1.66
C LEU A 375 10.36 9.81 2.51
N VAL A 376 10.19 11.02 3.06
CA VAL A 376 8.96 11.38 3.77
C VAL A 376 7.93 11.83 2.73
N PRO A 377 6.75 11.20 2.63
CA PRO A 377 5.83 11.34 1.48
C PRO A 377 5.51 12.77 1.06
N HIS A 378 5.06 13.61 2.00
CA HIS A 378 4.65 14.99 1.72
C HIS A 378 5.80 15.94 1.39
N VAL A 379 7.05 15.52 1.64
CA VAL A 379 8.27 16.27 1.30
C VAL A 379 8.81 15.81 -0.05
N ALA A 380 8.83 14.48 -0.24
CA ALA A 380 9.38 13.87 -1.45
C ALA A 380 8.43 13.94 -2.66
N GLY A 381 7.14 14.19 -2.44
CA GLY A 381 6.13 14.21 -3.52
C GLY A 381 5.83 12.84 -4.12
N CYS A 382 6.19 11.75 -3.41
CA CYS A 382 5.98 10.36 -3.81
C CYS A 382 5.61 9.51 -2.58
N ASP A 383 5.46 8.21 -2.75
CA ASP A 383 5.26 7.29 -1.62
C ASP A 383 6.49 7.29 -0.69
N GLY A 384 6.26 7.10 0.60
CA GLY A 384 7.33 6.99 1.58
C GLY A 384 8.16 5.72 1.37
N ALA A 385 9.45 5.86 1.53
CA ALA A 385 10.40 4.78 1.44
C ALA A 385 11.59 5.00 2.36
N PHE A 386 12.15 3.93 2.84
CA PHE A 386 13.46 3.91 3.48
C PHE A 386 14.33 2.87 2.79
N ALA A 387 15.62 3.18 2.61
CA ALA A 387 16.59 2.19 2.21
C ALA A 387 17.96 2.46 2.84
N ALA A 388 18.69 1.39 3.15
CA ALA A 388 20.05 1.42 3.66
C ALA A 388 20.93 0.43 2.89
N ALA A 389 22.05 0.89 2.40
CA ALA A 389 23.08 0.07 1.76
C ALA A 389 24.14 -0.33 2.80
N LEU A 390 24.40 -1.62 2.90
CA LEU A 390 25.29 -2.26 3.85
C LEU A 390 26.37 -3.03 3.07
N ALA A 391 27.63 -2.77 3.31
CA ALA A 391 28.74 -3.50 2.70
C ALA A 391 29.17 -4.66 3.59
N ARG A 392 29.31 -5.86 3.03
CA ARG A 392 29.97 -6.99 3.68
C ARG A 392 31.48 -6.87 3.54
N GLY A 393 32.22 -6.97 4.64
CA GLY A 393 33.67 -6.98 4.60
C GLY A 393 34.23 -8.03 3.63
N ALA A 394 35.35 -7.74 2.98
CA ALA A 394 36.09 -8.74 2.21
C ALA A 394 36.66 -9.81 3.18
N GLU A 395 36.77 -11.06 2.75
CA GLU A 395 37.54 -12.05 3.53
C GLU A 395 38.96 -11.54 3.72
N ALA A 396 39.42 -11.53 4.97
CA ALA A 396 40.83 -11.27 5.23
C ALA A 396 41.66 -12.35 4.51
N LYS A 397 42.49 -11.91 3.58
CA LYS A 397 43.42 -12.80 2.86
C LYS A 397 44.42 -13.41 3.82
#